data_14acbdc6a6cb3bed09d0bc42e49ce10a
#
_entry.id   14acbdc6a6cb3bed09d0bc42e49ce10a
#
_cell.length_a   1.000
_cell.length_b   1.000
_cell.length_c   1.000
_cell.angle_alpha   90.00
_cell.angle_beta   90.00
_cell.angle_gamma   90.00
#
_symmetry.space_group_name_H-M   'P 1'
#
loop_
_entity.id
_entity.type
_entity.pdbx_description
1 polymer ?
#
loop_
_entity_poly.entity_id
_entity_poly.type
_entity_poly.pdbx_seq_one_letter_code
_entity_poly.pdbx_strand_id
1 'polypeptide(L)'
;MKIRLAKHTRALAAALAFCVLSAVPAYAQEDDTVEVPGVPVTLSLPAGSLILTRETPVDDAIFETLNVDGAAILENMNKNDLYLDAVLFKPPLEFTLVRVQLPSNSLIDWENSEDAQLCAFVESIYEQLDNITADDCSVYSSEQGIRFVRANILGSRDGITTHSCQYITIRGADVYYLTGIALYGDTLISSEYDFVEKVAGGLRFTGP
;
A
#
# COMPACT_ATOMS: atom_id res chain seq x y z
N MET A 1 18.56 14.06 1.09
CA MET A 1 18.05 13.11 2.11
C MET A 1 17.56 11.88 1.35
N LYS A 2 18.16 10.72 1.54
CA LYS A 2 17.72 9.51 0.81
C LYS A 2 16.51 8.95 1.55
N ILE A 3 15.32 9.20 1.01
CA ILE A 3 14.10 8.48 1.43
C ILE A 3 14.32 7.03 1.04
N ARG A 4 14.47 6.15 2.02
CA ARG A 4 14.55 4.70 1.77
C ARG A 4 13.14 4.17 1.57
N LEU A 5 12.53 4.49 0.44
CA LEU A 5 11.26 3.85 0.05
C LEU A 5 11.52 2.37 -0.22
N ALA A 6 10.70 1.58 0.41
CA ALA A 6 10.52 0.13 0.35
C ALA A 6 11.35 -0.65 -0.70
N LYS A 7 12.53 -1.12 -0.30
CA LYS A 7 13.34 -2.04 -1.13
C LYS A 7 12.83 -3.50 -1.15
N HIS A 8 11.73 -3.84 -0.46
CA HIS A 8 11.46 -5.25 -0.13
C HIS A 8 10.00 -5.72 -0.15
N THR A 9 9.11 -5.09 -0.90
CA THR A 9 7.72 -5.58 -1.04
C THR A 9 7.56 -6.92 -1.77
N ARG A 10 8.64 -7.58 -2.18
CA ARG A 10 8.61 -8.80 -2.99
C ARG A 10 8.89 -10.12 -2.27
N ALA A 11 9.21 -10.11 -1.00
CA ALA A 11 9.44 -11.38 -0.31
C ALA A 11 8.13 -12.18 -0.11
N LEU A 12 7.00 -11.50 0.02
CA LEU A 12 5.68 -12.14 0.12
C LEU A 12 5.09 -12.54 -1.24
N ALA A 13 5.17 -11.69 -2.25
CA ALA A 13 4.59 -11.97 -3.57
C ALA A 13 5.17 -13.24 -4.24
N ALA A 14 6.45 -13.54 -4.02
CA ALA A 14 7.09 -14.72 -4.58
C ALA A 14 6.69 -16.04 -3.87
N ALA A 15 6.29 -15.98 -2.60
CA ALA A 15 5.89 -17.17 -1.83
C ALA A 15 4.43 -17.59 -2.09
N LEU A 16 3.58 -16.64 -2.51
CA LEU A 16 2.13 -16.84 -2.66
C LEU A 16 1.68 -17.46 -3.97
N ALA A 17 2.56 -17.62 -4.95
CA ALA A 17 2.22 -18.17 -6.27
C ALA A 17 1.73 -19.63 -6.26
N PHE A 18 1.65 -20.31 -5.11
CA PHE A 18 1.40 -21.77 -5.08
C PHE A 18 0.26 -22.25 -4.18
N CYS A 19 -0.47 -21.40 -3.46
CA CYS A 19 -1.52 -21.89 -2.55
C CYS A 19 -2.91 -21.36 -2.87
N VAL A 20 -3.78 -22.30 -3.23
CA VAL A 20 -5.23 -22.34 -3.03
C VAL A 20 -6.13 -21.65 -4.05
N LEU A 21 -6.36 -22.36 -5.15
CA LEU A 21 -7.65 -22.36 -5.86
C LEU A 21 -8.62 -23.33 -5.15
N SER A 22 -9.13 -22.96 -3.99
CA SER A 22 -10.34 -23.59 -3.45
C SER A 22 -11.50 -22.60 -3.61
N ALA A 23 -12.53 -23.05 -4.34
CA ALA A 23 -13.74 -22.30 -4.61
C ALA A 23 -14.44 -21.94 -3.29
N VAL A 24 -14.28 -20.69 -2.85
CA VAL A 24 -15.12 -20.10 -1.81
C VAL A 24 -16.39 -19.61 -2.51
N PRO A 25 -17.60 -19.97 -2.04
CA PRO A 25 -18.83 -19.50 -2.64
C PRO A 25 -18.91 -17.98 -2.55
N ALA A 26 -19.39 -17.37 -3.65
CA ALA A 26 -19.58 -15.93 -3.75
C ALA A 26 -20.79 -15.49 -2.90
N TYR A 27 -20.58 -15.39 -1.58
CA TYR A 27 -21.45 -14.54 -0.76
C TYR A 27 -20.92 -13.10 -0.87
N ALA A 28 -21.82 -12.12 -0.87
CA ALA A 28 -21.45 -10.73 -0.66
C ALA A 28 -20.79 -10.64 0.72
N GLN A 29 -19.49 -10.69 0.76
CA GLN A 29 -18.70 -10.67 1.97
C GLN A 29 -18.59 -9.19 2.35
N GLU A 30 -19.09 -8.83 3.55
CA GLU A 30 -18.91 -7.49 4.08
C GLU A 30 -17.41 -7.22 4.28
N ASP A 31 -16.99 -5.98 3.98
CA ASP A 31 -15.60 -5.57 4.19
C ASP A 31 -15.32 -5.52 5.71
N ASP A 32 -14.17 -5.99 6.13
CA ASP A 32 -13.70 -5.90 7.51
C ASP A 32 -13.03 -4.55 7.74
N THR A 33 -13.40 -3.86 8.83
CA THR A 33 -12.68 -2.67 9.26
C THR A 33 -11.44 -3.07 10.06
N VAL A 34 -10.28 -2.68 9.56
CA VAL A 34 -8.97 -3.00 10.14
C VAL A 34 -8.39 -1.74 10.77
N GLU A 35 -8.17 -1.77 12.09
CA GLU A 35 -7.34 -0.79 12.78
C GLU A 35 -5.87 -1.16 12.51
N VAL A 36 -5.06 -0.19 12.08
CA VAL A 36 -3.65 -0.45 11.78
C VAL A 36 -2.78 -0.07 12.97
N PRO A 37 -2.19 -1.03 13.68
CA PRO A 37 -1.37 -0.76 14.86
C PRO A 37 -0.20 0.17 14.56
N GLY A 38 0.04 1.14 15.47
CA GLY A 38 1.16 2.07 15.36
C GLY A 38 0.93 3.27 14.44
N VAL A 39 -0.22 3.34 13.77
CA VAL A 39 -0.65 4.50 12.98
C VAL A 39 -2.12 4.83 13.27
N PRO A 40 -2.51 6.13 13.28
CA PRO A 40 -3.87 6.52 13.62
C PRO A 40 -4.82 6.38 12.42
N VAL A 41 -4.92 5.19 11.84
CA VAL A 41 -5.78 4.95 10.68
C VAL A 41 -6.56 3.64 10.78
N THR A 42 -7.72 3.62 10.15
CA THR A 42 -8.47 2.40 9.84
C THR A 42 -8.67 2.27 8.34
N LEU A 43 -8.75 1.03 7.87
CA LEU A 43 -9.00 0.68 6.48
C LEU A 43 -10.15 -0.32 6.39
N SER A 44 -10.85 -0.31 5.26
CA SER A 44 -11.87 -1.31 4.94
C SER A 44 -11.28 -2.28 3.92
N LEU A 45 -11.10 -3.54 4.30
CA LEU A 45 -10.54 -4.59 3.46
C LEU A 45 -11.58 -5.71 3.28
N PRO A 46 -11.59 -6.43 2.14
CA PRO A 46 -12.49 -7.55 1.95
C PRO A 46 -12.31 -8.60 3.04
N ALA A 47 -13.41 -9.11 3.55
CA ALA A 47 -13.37 -10.21 4.49
C ALA A 47 -12.65 -11.43 3.87
N GLY A 48 -11.85 -12.11 4.68
CA GLY A 48 -11.00 -13.22 4.24
C GLY A 48 -9.68 -12.81 3.60
N SER A 49 -9.31 -11.54 3.66
CA SER A 49 -7.95 -11.07 3.36
C SER A 49 -6.96 -11.64 4.38
N LEU A 50 -5.77 -12.01 3.95
CA LEU A 50 -4.68 -12.33 4.87
C LEU A 50 -3.99 -11.02 5.23
N ILE A 51 -4.05 -10.63 6.50
CA ILE A 51 -3.58 -9.33 6.96
C ILE A 51 -2.43 -9.49 7.93
N LEU A 52 -1.31 -8.88 7.61
CA LEU A 52 -0.14 -8.77 8.46
C LEU A 52 0.02 -7.32 8.94
N THR A 53 0.32 -7.15 10.21
CA THR A 53 0.68 -5.88 10.80
C THR A 53 1.99 -6.04 11.59
N ARG A 54 2.57 -4.94 12.04
CA ARG A 54 3.79 -4.99 12.88
C ARG A 54 3.56 -5.69 14.23
N GLU A 55 2.30 -5.82 14.67
CA GLU A 55 1.91 -6.46 15.93
C GLU A 55 1.44 -7.90 15.76
N THR A 56 1.44 -8.42 14.52
CA THR A 56 1.14 -9.84 14.29
C THR A 56 2.14 -10.71 15.07
N PRO A 57 1.68 -11.67 15.92
CA PRO A 57 2.57 -12.54 16.66
C PRO A 57 3.48 -13.33 15.73
N VAL A 58 4.76 -13.50 16.09
CA VAL A 58 5.76 -14.19 15.26
C VAL A 58 5.41 -15.67 15.00
N ASP A 59 4.59 -16.27 15.85
CA ASP A 59 4.09 -17.64 15.79
C ASP A 59 2.65 -17.72 15.25
N ASP A 60 2.14 -16.65 14.65
CA ASP A 60 0.81 -16.65 14.05
C ASP A 60 0.73 -17.64 12.87
N ALA A 61 -0.37 -18.39 12.81
CA ALA A 61 -0.63 -19.39 11.77
C ALA A 61 -0.63 -18.83 10.35
N ILE A 62 -0.77 -17.52 10.18
CA ILE A 62 -0.69 -16.84 8.89
C ILE A 62 0.68 -17.06 8.23
N PHE A 63 1.77 -17.08 9.01
CA PHE A 63 3.12 -17.31 8.48
C PHE A 63 3.31 -18.73 7.96
N GLU A 64 2.70 -19.72 8.62
CA GLU A 64 2.66 -21.09 8.11
C GLU A 64 1.83 -21.17 6.83
N THR A 65 0.68 -20.51 6.79
CA THR A 65 -0.21 -20.46 5.61
C THR A 65 0.52 -19.86 4.40
N LEU A 66 1.30 -18.79 4.61
CA LEU A 66 2.09 -18.12 3.59
C LEU A 66 3.42 -18.84 3.29
N ASN A 67 3.79 -19.84 4.09
CA ASN A 67 5.07 -20.54 4.01
C ASN A 67 6.28 -19.60 4.06
N VAL A 68 6.26 -18.65 5.01
CA VAL A 68 7.29 -17.64 5.20
C VAL A 68 7.82 -17.65 6.64
N ASP A 69 9.02 -17.09 6.85
CA ASP A 69 9.59 -16.85 8.18
C ASP A 69 8.98 -15.58 8.79
N GLY A 70 8.12 -15.74 9.80
CA GLY A 70 7.44 -14.64 10.47
C GLY A 70 8.40 -13.62 11.07
N ALA A 71 9.50 -14.05 11.68
CA ALA A 71 10.49 -13.15 12.25
C ALA A 71 11.14 -12.26 11.18
N ALA A 72 11.51 -12.86 10.04
CA ALA A 72 12.12 -12.13 8.93
C ALA A 72 11.13 -11.14 8.29
N ILE A 73 9.85 -11.51 8.17
CA ILE A 73 8.80 -10.63 7.65
C ILE A 73 8.59 -9.43 8.57
N LEU A 74 8.42 -9.66 9.87
CA LEU A 74 8.19 -8.58 10.84
C LEU A 74 9.40 -7.64 10.96
N GLU A 75 10.62 -8.17 10.90
CA GLU A 75 11.83 -7.34 10.84
C GLU A 75 11.82 -6.45 9.59
N ASN A 76 11.46 -7.03 8.44
CA ASN A 76 11.35 -6.29 7.18
C ASN A 76 10.28 -5.19 7.24
N MET A 77 9.10 -5.48 7.79
CA MET A 77 8.04 -4.49 8.00
C MET A 77 8.51 -3.32 8.85
N ASN A 78 9.19 -3.60 9.96
CA ASN A 78 9.74 -2.57 10.84
C ASN A 78 10.82 -1.73 10.17
N LYS A 79 11.71 -2.36 9.42
CA LYS A 79 12.82 -1.69 8.71
C LYS A 79 12.37 -0.75 7.59
N ASN A 80 11.23 -1.04 6.98
CA ASN A 80 10.73 -0.33 5.80
C ASN A 80 9.51 0.55 6.08
N ASP A 81 9.19 0.80 7.34
CA ASP A 81 8.02 1.59 7.75
C ASP A 81 6.69 1.08 7.16
N LEU A 82 6.61 -0.24 6.94
CA LEU A 82 5.43 -0.94 6.48
C LEU A 82 4.57 -1.33 7.68
N TYR A 83 3.37 -0.75 7.78
CA TYR A 83 2.47 -0.95 8.93
C TYR A 83 1.41 -2.01 8.68
N LEU A 84 1.02 -2.18 7.43
CA LEU A 84 0.06 -3.20 6.99
C LEU A 84 0.52 -3.79 5.67
N ASP A 85 0.41 -5.12 5.56
CA ASP A 85 0.59 -5.89 4.35
C ASP A 85 -0.58 -6.87 4.26
N ALA A 86 -1.40 -6.75 3.22
CA ALA A 86 -2.59 -7.56 3.04
C ALA A 86 -2.57 -8.26 1.69
N VAL A 87 -2.81 -9.57 1.73
CA VAL A 87 -3.02 -10.37 0.53
C VAL A 87 -4.51 -10.59 0.33
N LEU A 88 -4.96 -10.16 -0.82
CA LEU A 88 -6.34 -10.20 -1.26
C LEU A 88 -6.48 -11.26 -2.35
N PHE A 89 -7.60 -11.97 -2.35
CA PHE A 89 -7.82 -13.04 -3.32
C PHE A 89 -8.84 -12.66 -4.41
N LYS A 90 -9.60 -11.60 -4.17
CA LYS A 90 -10.63 -11.12 -5.12
C LYS A 90 -10.74 -9.58 -5.06
N PRO A 91 -10.06 -8.85 -5.93
CA PRO A 91 -9.08 -9.31 -6.94
C PRO A 91 -7.79 -9.82 -6.30
N PRO A 92 -6.98 -10.63 -7.01
CA PRO A 92 -5.70 -11.12 -6.50
C PRO A 92 -4.68 -10.00 -6.47
N LEU A 93 -4.53 -9.37 -5.31
CA LEU A 93 -3.76 -8.15 -5.11
C LEU A 93 -3.01 -8.21 -3.78
N GLU A 94 -1.78 -7.70 -3.75
CA GLU A 94 -1.10 -7.30 -2.52
C GLU A 94 -1.41 -5.82 -2.27
N PHE A 95 -1.83 -5.49 -1.05
CA PHE A 95 -2.11 -4.14 -0.65
C PHE A 95 -1.29 -3.77 0.58
N THR A 96 -0.57 -2.67 0.51
CA THR A 96 0.32 -2.24 1.59
C THR A 96 0.02 -0.84 2.08
N LEU A 97 0.29 -0.60 3.36
CA LEU A 97 0.30 0.73 3.98
C LEU A 97 1.68 1.01 4.55
N VAL A 98 2.32 2.03 4.02
CA VAL A 98 3.59 2.58 4.51
C VAL A 98 3.34 3.98 5.06
N ARG A 99 3.94 4.32 6.21
CA ARG A 99 3.96 5.67 6.75
C ARG A 99 5.40 6.14 6.89
N VAL A 100 5.68 7.32 6.36
CA VAL A 100 7.00 7.96 6.47
C VAL A 100 6.83 9.35 7.07
N GLN A 101 7.68 9.72 8.01
CA GLN A 101 7.70 11.06 8.57
C GLN A 101 8.63 11.96 7.75
N LEU A 102 8.10 13.06 7.23
CA LEU A 102 8.89 14.07 6.54
C LEU A 102 9.43 15.12 7.51
N PRO A 103 10.63 15.66 7.25
CA PRO A 103 11.13 16.83 7.92
C PRO A 103 10.19 18.03 7.68
N SER A 104 10.00 18.86 8.70
CA SER A 104 9.06 20.00 8.66
C SER A 104 9.33 21.00 7.53
N ASN A 105 10.56 21.08 7.03
CA ASN A 105 10.94 21.95 5.91
C ASN A 105 10.71 21.35 4.51
N SER A 106 10.20 20.12 4.46
CA SER A 106 9.92 19.42 3.19
C SER A 106 8.43 19.29 2.94
N LEU A 107 7.59 19.91 3.78
CA LEU A 107 6.14 19.80 3.68
C LEU A 107 5.58 20.80 2.67
N ILE A 108 4.70 20.31 1.81
CA ILE A 108 3.82 21.14 0.98
C ILE A 108 2.50 21.34 1.74
N ASP A 109 1.82 22.45 1.49
CA ASP A 109 0.45 22.66 1.98
C ASP A 109 -0.50 21.73 1.23
N TRP A 110 -0.67 20.50 1.74
CA TRP A 110 -1.40 19.43 1.05
C TRP A 110 -2.87 19.78 0.80
N GLU A 111 -3.49 20.49 1.73
CA GLU A 111 -4.92 20.80 1.67
C GLU A 111 -5.22 21.95 0.68
N ASN A 112 -4.32 22.94 0.59
CA ASN A 112 -4.58 24.17 -0.18
C ASN A 112 -3.79 24.26 -1.49
N SER A 113 -2.85 23.34 -1.75
CA SER A 113 -2.11 23.33 -3.01
C SER A 113 -3.00 22.91 -4.19
N GLU A 114 -2.69 23.47 -5.36
CA GLU A 114 -3.32 23.05 -6.62
C GLU A 114 -2.95 21.61 -6.98
N ASP A 115 -3.83 20.90 -7.69
CA ASP A 115 -3.62 19.50 -8.08
C ASP A 115 -2.29 19.29 -8.84
N ALA A 116 -1.96 20.20 -9.73
CA ALA A 116 -0.70 20.15 -10.47
C ALA A 116 0.54 20.28 -9.56
N GLN A 117 0.44 21.06 -8.49
CA GLN A 117 1.53 21.19 -7.51
C GLN A 117 1.70 19.92 -6.68
N LEU A 118 0.60 19.27 -6.30
CA LEU A 118 0.63 18.01 -5.57
C LEU A 118 1.23 16.90 -6.44
N CYS A 119 0.83 16.80 -7.70
CA CYS A 119 1.41 15.85 -8.65
C CYS A 119 2.91 16.10 -8.83
N ALA A 120 3.32 17.32 -9.10
CA ALA A 120 4.74 17.66 -9.26
C ALA A 120 5.56 17.38 -7.99
N PHE A 121 4.98 17.59 -6.81
CA PHE A 121 5.63 17.22 -5.54
C PHE A 121 5.87 15.72 -5.44
N VAL A 122 4.86 14.90 -5.75
CA VAL A 122 4.98 13.44 -5.73
C VAL A 122 5.98 12.95 -6.78
N GLU A 123 5.90 13.43 -8.01
CA GLU A 123 6.85 13.10 -9.09
C GLU A 123 8.29 13.41 -8.67
N SER A 124 8.53 14.56 -8.04
CA SER A 124 9.86 14.94 -7.54
C SER A 124 10.44 13.99 -6.49
N ILE A 125 9.60 13.28 -5.74
CA ILE A 125 10.04 12.24 -4.80
C ILE A 125 10.56 11.03 -5.57
N TYR A 126 9.85 10.61 -6.63
CA TYR A 126 10.24 9.44 -7.42
C TYR A 126 11.43 9.70 -8.32
N GLU A 127 11.59 10.90 -8.84
CA GLU A 127 12.79 11.29 -9.62
C GLU A 127 14.11 11.13 -8.85
N GLN A 128 14.05 11.12 -7.50
CA GLN A 128 15.21 10.91 -6.65
C GLN A 128 15.54 9.42 -6.40
N LEU A 129 14.72 8.52 -6.92
CA LEU A 129 14.85 7.08 -6.71
C LEU A 129 15.37 6.41 -7.98
N ASP A 130 16.43 5.61 -7.85
CA ASP A 130 16.95 4.82 -8.95
C ASP A 130 15.96 3.72 -9.36
N ASN A 131 15.73 3.57 -10.66
CA ASN A 131 14.91 2.51 -11.26
C ASN A 131 13.42 2.50 -10.85
N ILE A 132 12.89 3.66 -10.47
CA ILE A 132 11.48 3.86 -10.18
C ILE A 132 11.02 5.09 -10.94
N THR A 133 9.88 5.00 -11.61
CA THR A 133 9.20 6.14 -12.24
C THR A 133 7.75 6.19 -11.78
N ALA A 134 7.25 7.41 -11.59
CA ALA A 134 5.83 7.65 -11.41
C ALA A 134 5.28 8.25 -12.70
N ASP A 135 4.15 7.76 -13.15
CA ASP A 135 3.42 8.34 -14.26
C ASP A 135 1.92 8.40 -13.94
N ASP A 136 1.16 9.04 -14.83
CA ASP A 136 -0.29 9.20 -14.69
C ASP A 136 -0.72 9.73 -13.32
N CYS A 137 -0.05 10.79 -12.86
CA CYS A 137 -0.39 11.46 -11.61
C CYS A 137 -1.72 12.21 -11.72
N SER A 138 -2.60 11.99 -10.76
CA SER A 138 -3.88 12.70 -10.63
C SER A 138 -4.27 12.86 -9.16
N VAL A 139 -5.09 13.88 -8.87
CA VAL A 139 -5.61 14.10 -7.52
C VAL A 139 -7.00 13.47 -7.40
N TYR A 140 -7.19 12.71 -6.34
CA TYR A 140 -8.44 12.07 -5.96
C TYR A 140 -8.86 12.56 -4.58
N SER A 141 -10.14 12.84 -4.38
CA SER A 141 -10.71 13.18 -3.07
C SER A 141 -11.71 12.11 -2.65
N SER A 142 -11.50 11.52 -1.48
CA SER A 142 -12.44 10.54 -0.94
C SER A 142 -13.74 11.18 -0.46
N GLU A 143 -14.76 10.36 -0.21
CA GLU A 143 -16.01 10.83 0.39
C GLU A 143 -15.83 11.46 1.78
N GLN A 144 -14.74 11.13 2.48
CA GLN A 144 -14.37 11.73 3.77
C GLN A 144 -13.62 13.05 3.62
N GLY A 145 -13.42 13.53 2.39
CA GLY A 145 -12.68 14.74 2.08
C GLY A 145 -11.16 14.61 2.18
N ILE A 146 -10.63 13.39 2.28
CA ILE A 146 -9.18 13.17 2.26
C ILE A 146 -8.71 13.29 0.81
N ARG A 147 -7.72 14.16 0.59
CA ARG A 147 -7.07 14.31 -0.73
C ARG A 147 -5.93 13.32 -0.87
N PHE A 148 -5.88 12.67 -2.01
CA PHE A 148 -4.80 11.75 -2.38
C PHE A 148 -4.20 12.19 -3.73
N VAL A 149 -2.90 12.01 -3.88
CA VAL A 149 -2.29 11.90 -5.20
C VAL A 149 -2.27 10.42 -5.56
N ARG A 150 -2.94 10.07 -6.64
CA ARG A 150 -2.84 8.76 -7.28
C ARG A 150 -1.69 8.83 -8.29
N ALA A 151 -0.81 7.83 -8.27
CA ALA A 151 0.25 7.66 -9.24
C ALA A 151 0.41 6.19 -9.62
N ASN A 152 0.65 5.92 -10.89
CA ASN A 152 1.11 4.62 -11.35
C ASN A 152 2.63 4.56 -11.19
N ILE A 153 3.10 3.54 -10.50
CA ILE A 153 4.52 3.38 -10.20
C ILE A 153 5.06 2.20 -10.98
N LEU A 154 6.07 2.49 -11.79
CA LEU A 154 6.85 1.50 -12.51
C LEU A 154 8.19 1.34 -11.81
N GLY A 155 8.42 0.19 -11.23
CA GLY A 155 9.70 -0.18 -10.63
C GLY A 155 10.42 -1.25 -11.43
N SER A 156 11.74 -1.16 -11.55
CA SER A 156 12.57 -2.20 -12.14
C SER A 156 13.66 -2.63 -11.18
N ARG A 157 13.74 -3.93 -10.92
CA ARG A 157 14.79 -4.51 -10.09
C ARG A 157 15.17 -5.89 -10.61
N ASP A 158 16.48 -6.13 -10.77
CA ASP A 158 17.03 -7.41 -11.22
C ASP A 158 16.38 -7.94 -12.52
N GLY A 159 16.03 -6.99 -13.43
CA GLY A 159 15.38 -7.30 -14.70
C GLY A 159 13.89 -7.61 -14.61
N ILE A 160 13.30 -7.51 -13.42
CA ILE A 160 11.87 -7.69 -13.22
C ILE A 160 11.22 -6.31 -13.07
N THR A 161 10.26 -6.02 -13.94
CA THR A 161 9.42 -4.82 -13.86
C THR A 161 8.19 -5.09 -13.01
N THR A 162 7.83 -4.15 -12.15
CA THR A 162 6.60 -4.18 -11.36
C THR A 162 5.81 -2.93 -11.63
N HIS A 163 4.52 -3.12 -11.86
CA HIS A 163 3.55 -2.04 -11.89
C HIS A 163 2.73 -2.05 -10.60
N SER A 164 2.56 -0.88 -10.02
CA SER A 164 1.71 -0.69 -8.85
C SER A 164 0.94 0.62 -8.96
N CYS A 165 -0.19 0.70 -8.28
CA CYS A 165 -0.94 1.93 -8.13
C CYS A 165 -0.79 2.41 -6.68
N GLN A 166 -0.42 3.67 -6.50
CA GLN A 166 -0.29 4.28 -5.19
C GLN A 166 -1.26 5.44 -5.01
N TYR A 167 -1.85 5.48 -3.82
CA TYR A 167 -2.58 6.62 -3.30
C TYR A 167 -1.77 7.20 -2.15
N ILE A 168 -1.36 8.45 -2.30
CA ILE A 168 -0.46 9.14 -1.36
C ILE A 168 -1.25 10.26 -0.71
N THR A 169 -1.22 10.33 0.62
CA THR A 169 -1.81 11.44 1.37
C THR A 169 -0.89 11.90 2.48
N ILE A 170 -1.02 13.15 2.90
CA ILE A 170 -0.23 13.75 3.98
C ILE A 170 -1.16 14.25 5.08
N ARG A 171 -0.83 13.90 6.32
CA ARG A 171 -1.46 14.49 7.50
C ARG A 171 -0.40 14.94 8.50
N GLY A 172 -0.32 16.25 8.73
CA GLY A 172 0.77 16.81 9.53
C GLY A 172 2.13 16.57 8.90
N ALA A 173 3.03 15.89 9.61
CA ALA A 173 4.35 15.51 9.10
C ALA A 173 4.41 14.11 8.51
N ASP A 174 3.31 13.38 8.55
CA ASP A 174 3.25 11.98 8.13
C ASP A 174 2.72 11.86 6.69
N VAL A 175 3.44 11.11 5.86
CA VAL A 175 3.05 10.71 4.52
C VAL A 175 2.61 9.27 4.56
N TYR A 176 1.44 8.99 4.04
CA TYR A 176 0.86 7.66 3.94
C TYR A 176 0.85 7.23 2.49
N TYR A 177 1.43 6.06 2.22
CA TYR A 177 1.44 5.42 0.92
C TYR A 177 0.58 4.16 0.99
N LEU A 178 -0.52 4.17 0.25
CA LEU A 178 -1.39 3.02 0.07
C LEU A 178 -1.09 2.45 -1.31
N THR A 179 -0.56 1.24 -1.37
CA THR A 179 -0.06 0.67 -2.62
C THR A 179 -0.77 -0.63 -2.94
N GLY A 180 -1.34 -0.72 -4.14
CA GLY A 180 -1.82 -1.96 -4.71
C GLY A 180 -0.84 -2.51 -5.74
N ILE A 181 -0.52 -3.80 -5.64
CA ILE A 181 0.41 -4.51 -6.53
C ILE A 181 -0.28 -5.76 -7.04
N ALA A 182 -0.34 -5.97 -8.36
CA ALA A 182 -0.91 -7.19 -8.92
C ALA A 182 -0.12 -8.43 -8.46
N LEU A 183 -0.80 -9.46 -7.97
CA LEU A 183 -0.16 -10.73 -7.61
C LEU A 183 0.14 -11.57 -8.86
N TYR A 184 -0.63 -11.40 -9.91
CA TYR A 184 -0.47 -12.13 -11.16
C TYR A 184 -0.42 -11.13 -12.33
N GLY A 185 0.54 -11.35 -13.23
CA GLY A 185 0.76 -10.47 -14.38
C GLY A 185 1.74 -9.34 -14.09
N ASP A 186 2.02 -8.58 -15.14
CA ASP A 186 3.01 -7.49 -15.11
C ASP A 186 2.36 -6.12 -14.83
N THR A 187 1.02 -6.02 -14.94
CA THR A 187 0.26 -4.77 -14.79
C THR A 187 -1.05 -5.00 -14.06
N LEU A 188 -1.51 -3.96 -13.35
CA LEU A 188 -2.86 -3.93 -12.80
C LEU A 188 -3.90 -3.81 -13.92
N ILE A 189 -5.02 -4.52 -13.78
CA ILE A 189 -6.20 -4.36 -14.66
C ILE A 189 -7.19 -3.37 -14.04
N SER A 190 -8.17 -2.90 -14.82
CA SER A 190 -9.12 -1.87 -14.39
C SER A 190 -9.81 -2.19 -13.06
N SER A 191 -10.25 -3.43 -12.86
CA SER A 191 -10.91 -3.83 -11.60
C SER A 191 -9.99 -3.83 -10.38
N GLU A 192 -8.68 -3.97 -10.58
CA GLU A 192 -7.67 -3.88 -9.52
C GLU A 192 -7.42 -2.41 -9.16
N TYR A 193 -7.36 -1.52 -10.16
CA TYR A 193 -7.32 -0.08 -9.93
C TYR A 193 -8.53 0.42 -9.15
N ASP A 194 -9.75 0.06 -9.59
CA ASP A 194 -11.00 0.44 -8.91
C ASP A 194 -11.03 -0.06 -7.48
N PHE A 195 -10.45 -1.25 -7.24
CA PHE A 195 -10.37 -1.81 -5.91
C PHE A 195 -9.39 -1.05 -5.01
N VAL A 196 -8.18 -0.73 -5.50
CA VAL A 196 -7.19 0.08 -4.75
C VAL A 196 -7.79 1.44 -4.40
N GLU A 197 -8.51 2.07 -5.34
CA GLU A 197 -9.22 3.33 -5.11
C GLU A 197 -10.28 3.19 -4.03
N LYS A 198 -11.09 2.13 -4.05
CA LYS A 198 -12.10 1.84 -3.03
C LYS A 198 -11.47 1.73 -1.63
N VAL A 199 -10.36 0.98 -1.51
CA VAL A 199 -9.67 0.80 -0.22
C VAL A 199 -9.05 2.12 0.24
N ALA A 200 -8.37 2.85 -0.65
CA ALA A 200 -7.80 4.16 -0.34
C ALA A 200 -8.89 5.16 0.07
N GLY A 201 -10.01 5.19 -0.67
CA GLY A 201 -11.18 6.01 -0.35
C GLY A 201 -11.85 5.66 0.98
N GLY A 202 -11.69 4.44 1.44
CA GLY A 202 -12.17 3.95 2.73
C GLY A 202 -11.27 4.29 3.92
N LEU A 203 -10.08 4.85 3.68
CA LEU A 203 -9.18 5.28 4.75
C LEU A 203 -9.87 6.27 5.68
N ARG A 204 -9.73 6.06 6.98
CA ARG A 204 -10.18 6.99 8.01
C ARG A 204 -9.04 7.24 8.99
N PHE A 205 -8.82 8.49 9.33
CA PHE A 205 -7.92 8.85 10.41
C PHE A 205 -8.64 8.74 11.76
N THR A 206 -8.04 8.01 12.71
CA THR A 206 -8.53 7.87 14.08
C THR A 206 -7.74 8.83 14.97
N GLY A 207 -8.40 9.83 15.50
CA GLY A 207 -7.79 10.84 16.37
C GLY A 207 -7.70 12.23 15.73
N PRO A 208 -7.43 13.24 16.57
CA PRO A 208 -7.38 14.65 16.17
C PRO A 208 -6.25 14.96 15.20
#